data_0a83d09502a526b8d42322169103f7b5
#
_entry.id   0a83d09502a526b8d42322169103f7b5
#
_cell.length_a   1.000
_cell.length_b   1.000
_cell.length_c   1.000
_cell.angle_alpha   90.00
_cell.angle_beta   90.00
_cell.angle_gamma   90.00
#
_symmetry.space_group_name_H-M   'P 1'
#
loop_
_entity.id
_entity.type
_entity.pdbx_description
1 polymer ?
#
loop_
_entity_poly.entity_id
_entity_poly.type
_entity_poly.pdbx_seq_one_letter_code
_entity_poly.pdbx_strand_id
1 'polypeptide(L)'
;MTNEPVTLTKADLVEEVLRITELPRKESEAVVETIFESIIESIQKGDKIEIRGFGSFRTRERRGRVGRNPKTGEKVEVPAKKIPFFKPSKELKDFVNSGAAADGASASGDAKHS
;
A
#
# COMPACT_ATOMS: atom_id res chain seq x y z
N MET A 1 26.78 -8.62 -9.09
CA MET A 1 25.63 -7.79 -9.24
C MET A 1 24.56 -8.11 -8.25
N THR A 2 24.20 -7.18 -7.47
CA THR A 2 23.23 -7.44 -6.46
C THR A 2 21.85 -7.19 -7.00
N ASN A 3 20.91 -7.92 -6.51
CA ASN A 3 19.54 -7.74 -6.85
C ASN A 3 18.76 -7.15 -5.70
N GLU A 4 19.42 -6.28 -4.99
CA GLU A 4 18.75 -5.70 -3.86
C GLU A 4 17.59 -4.83 -4.29
N PRO A 5 16.50 -4.88 -3.60
CA PRO A 5 15.37 -4.05 -3.94
C PRO A 5 15.71 -2.58 -3.75
N VAL A 6 15.13 -1.76 -4.56
CA VAL A 6 15.31 -0.33 -4.49
C VAL A 6 14.04 0.29 -3.96
N THR A 7 14.17 1.24 -3.07
CA THR A 7 13.00 1.93 -2.56
C THR A 7 12.65 3.10 -3.47
N LEU A 8 11.45 3.09 -3.97
CA LEU A 8 10.95 4.18 -4.77
C LEU A 8 10.28 5.18 -3.85
N THR A 9 10.72 6.41 -3.88
CA THR A 9 10.19 7.42 -2.97
C THR A 9 9.20 8.30 -3.67
N LYS A 10 8.53 9.16 -2.91
CA LYS A 10 7.62 10.13 -3.50
C LYS A 10 8.38 11.04 -4.48
N ALA A 11 9.59 11.38 -4.16
CA ALA A 11 10.39 12.21 -5.07
C ALA A 11 10.64 11.52 -6.39
N ASP A 12 10.82 10.21 -6.35
CA ASP A 12 11.01 9.44 -7.57
C ASP A 12 9.74 9.44 -8.42
N LEU A 13 8.59 9.38 -7.78
CA LEU A 13 7.34 9.45 -8.51
C LEU A 13 7.16 10.82 -9.15
N VAL A 14 7.57 11.87 -8.46
CA VAL A 14 7.51 13.21 -9.03
C VAL A 14 8.39 13.28 -10.28
N GLU A 15 9.55 12.65 -10.22
CA GLU A 15 10.43 12.64 -11.40
C GLU A 15 9.78 11.95 -12.58
N GLU A 16 9.07 10.87 -12.31
CA GLU A 16 8.37 10.15 -13.38
C GLU A 16 7.27 10.99 -14.00
N VAL A 17 6.50 11.68 -13.19
CA VAL A 17 5.44 12.53 -13.69
C VAL A 17 6.05 13.67 -14.52
N LEU A 18 7.12 14.25 -14.04
CA LEU A 18 7.79 15.31 -14.73
C LEU A 18 8.30 14.84 -16.09
N ARG A 19 8.89 13.67 -16.12
CA ARG A 19 9.45 13.11 -17.35
C ARG A 19 8.37 12.85 -18.39
N ILE A 20 7.24 12.33 -17.97
CA ILE A 20 6.20 11.92 -18.91
C ILE A 20 5.34 13.08 -19.34
N THR A 21 5.01 13.96 -18.41
CA THR A 21 4.08 15.04 -18.71
C THR A 21 4.78 16.30 -19.17
N GLU A 22 6.07 16.41 -18.87
CA GLU A 22 6.84 17.61 -19.16
C GLU A 22 6.29 18.82 -18.42
N LEU A 23 5.55 18.61 -17.38
CA LEU A 23 5.11 19.70 -16.52
C LEU A 23 6.28 20.22 -15.70
N PRO A 24 6.23 21.49 -15.31
CA PRO A 24 7.25 21.97 -14.39
C PRO A 24 7.26 21.16 -13.10
N ARG A 25 8.37 21.18 -12.42
CA ARG A 25 8.52 20.38 -11.21
C ARG A 25 7.45 20.69 -10.17
N LYS A 26 7.12 21.94 -10.00
CA LYS A 26 6.14 22.33 -9.02
C LYS A 26 4.78 21.71 -9.30
N GLU A 27 4.37 21.73 -10.56
CA GLU A 27 3.11 21.10 -10.93
C GLU A 27 3.18 19.60 -10.82
N SER A 28 4.31 19.00 -11.14
CA SER A 28 4.47 17.57 -11.00
C SER A 28 4.37 17.13 -9.54
N GLU A 29 4.93 17.91 -8.65
CA GLU A 29 4.79 17.65 -7.22
C GLU A 29 3.34 17.75 -6.79
N ALA A 30 2.64 18.76 -7.29
CA ALA A 30 1.23 18.94 -6.94
C ALA A 30 0.39 17.77 -7.41
N VAL A 31 0.69 17.23 -8.58
CA VAL A 31 -0.04 16.06 -9.08
C VAL A 31 0.15 14.88 -8.14
N VAL A 32 1.37 14.59 -7.81
CA VAL A 32 1.66 13.43 -6.96
C VAL A 32 1.06 13.62 -5.57
N GLU A 33 1.19 14.80 -5.02
CA GLU A 33 0.67 15.06 -3.69
C GLU A 33 -0.84 15.01 -3.66
N THR A 34 -1.48 15.49 -4.69
CA THR A 34 -2.94 15.44 -4.75
C THR A 34 -3.44 14.02 -4.75
N ILE A 35 -2.76 13.14 -5.46
CA ILE A 35 -3.16 11.74 -5.50
C ILE A 35 -3.08 11.13 -4.10
N PHE A 36 -1.96 11.31 -3.44
CA PHE A 36 -1.79 10.71 -2.12
C PHE A 36 -2.70 11.33 -1.08
N GLU A 37 -2.89 12.63 -1.15
CA GLU A 37 -3.80 13.30 -0.22
C GLU A 37 -5.22 12.84 -0.40
N SER A 38 -5.63 12.59 -1.63
CA SER A 38 -6.98 12.08 -1.87
C SER A 38 -7.17 10.70 -1.24
N ILE A 39 -6.14 9.87 -1.34
CA ILE A 39 -6.20 8.56 -0.72
C ILE A 39 -6.29 8.69 0.79
N ILE A 40 -5.47 9.54 1.36
CA ILE A 40 -5.44 9.73 2.81
C ILE A 40 -6.79 10.25 3.30
N GLU A 41 -7.34 11.22 2.63
CA GLU A 41 -8.62 11.79 3.03
C GLU A 41 -9.73 10.75 3.00
N SER A 42 -9.74 9.94 1.99
CA SER A 42 -10.78 8.91 1.90
C SER A 42 -10.65 7.91 3.03
N ILE A 43 -9.43 7.52 3.33
CA ILE A 43 -9.19 6.59 4.42
C ILE A 43 -9.61 7.21 5.75
N GLN A 44 -9.32 8.46 5.94
CA GLN A 44 -9.71 9.15 7.18
C GLN A 44 -11.20 9.18 7.38
N LYS A 45 -11.94 9.33 6.31
CA LYS A 45 -13.39 9.35 6.39
C LYS A 45 -14.00 7.97 6.54
N GLY A 46 -13.20 6.94 6.41
CA GLY A 46 -13.72 5.57 6.42
C GLY A 46 -14.22 5.11 5.08
N ASP A 47 -13.93 5.87 4.05
CA ASP A 47 -14.32 5.50 2.69
C ASP A 47 -13.31 4.55 2.09
N LYS A 48 -13.64 4.05 0.94
CA LYS A 48 -12.79 3.14 0.20
C LYS A 48 -12.41 3.79 -1.11
N ILE A 49 -11.16 3.65 -1.49
CA ILE A 49 -10.73 4.04 -2.82
C ILE A 49 -10.40 2.79 -3.60
N GLU A 50 -11.01 2.67 -4.74
CA GLU A 50 -10.76 1.52 -5.60
C GLU A 50 -10.12 1.99 -6.89
N ILE A 51 -8.94 1.47 -7.19
CA ILE A 51 -8.23 1.80 -8.42
C ILE A 51 -8.22 0.53 -9.26
N ARG A 52 -9.01 0.56 -10.30
CA ARG A 52 -9.20 -0.62 -11.12
C ARG A 52 -7.86 -1.08 -11.70
N GLY A 53 -7.57 -2.35 -11.59
CA GLY A 53 -6.33 -2.91 -12.09
C GLY A 53 -5.17 -2.79 -11.13
N PHE A 54 -5.35 -2.07 -10.04
CA PHE A 54 -4.28 -1.90 -9.06
C PHE A 54 -4.67 -2.48 -7.71
N GLY A 55 -5.74 -2.00 -7.14
CA GLY A 55 -6.18 -2.49 -5.85
C GLY A 55 -7.07 -1.50 -5.18
N SER A 56 -7.34 -1.73 -3.92
CA SER A 56 -8.19 -0.83 -3.17
C SER A 56 -7.54 -0.48 -1.84
N PHE A 57 -7.81 0.73 -1.39
CA PHE A 57 -7.35 1.21 -0.10
C PHE A 57 -8.57 1.45 0.76
N ARG A 58 -8.51 1.01 2.00
CA ARG A 58 -9.60 1.21 2.94
C ARG A 58 -9.06 1.09 4.34
N THR A 59 -9.90 1.28 5.33
CA THR A 59 -9.51 1.04 6.70
C THR A 59 -10.00 -0.32 7.13
N ARG A 60 -9.28 -0.91 8.00
CA ARG A 60 -9.68 -2.13 8.66
C ARG A 60 -9.71 -1.84 10.14
N GLU A 61 -10.74 -2.26 10.79
CA GLU A 61 -10.87 -2.03 12.20
C GLU A 61 -10.28 -3.19 12.98
N ARG A 62 -9.38 -2.88 13.89
CA ARG A 62 -8.85 -3.89 14.77
C ARG A 62 -9.62 -3.82 16.06
N ARG A 63 -10.17 -4.93 16.50
CA ARG A 63 -10.93 -4.99 17.71
C ARG A 63 -10.09 -4.62 18.89
N GLY A 64 -10.72 -3.98 19.86
CA GLY A 64 -10.09 -3.76 21.14
C GLY A 64 -9.94 -5.08 21.87
N ARG A 65 -9.02 -5.14 22.75
CA ARG A 65 -8.79 -6.36 23.53
C ARG A 65 -8.18 -5.99 24.87
N VAL A 66 -8.13 -6.98 25.75
CA VAL A 66 -7.50 -6.82 27.04
C VAL A 66 -6.15 -7.49 27.01
N GLY A 67 -5.12 -6.74 27.26
CA GLY A 67 -3.79 -7.28 27.37
C GLY A 67 -3.32 -7.29 28.81
N ARG A 68 -2.10 -7.67 29.01
CA ARG A 68 -1.50 -7.64 30.31
C ARG A 68 -0.15 -6.98 30.26
N ASN A 69 0.11 -6.17 31.25
CA ASN A 69 1.42 -5.58 31.37
C ASN A 69 2.40 -6.65 31.84
N PRO A 70 3.41 -6.98 31.07
CA PRO A 70 4.31 -8.06 31.46
C PRO A 70 5.11 -7.74 32.72
N LYS A 71 5.24 -6.50 33.06
CA LYS A 71 5.99 -6.13 34.25
C LYS A 71 5.17 -6.21 35.50
N THR A 72 3.93 -5.77 35.44
CA THR A 72 3.10 -5.70 36.63
C THR A 72 2.01 -6.74 36.66
N GLY A 73 1.71 -7.33 35.54
CA GLY A 73 0.61 -8.27 35.44
C GLY A 73 -0.76 -7.62 35.40
N GLU A 74 -0.79 -6.31 35.39
CA GLU A 74 -2.07 -5.62 35.37
C GLU A 74 -2.74 -5.73 34.03
N LYS A 75 -4.06 -5.75 34.05
CA LYS A 75 -4.83 -5.73 32.82
C LYS A 75 -4.79 -4.36 32.19
N VAL A 76 -4.56 -4.34 30.90
CA VAL A 76 -4.54 -3.09 30.14
C VAL A 76 -5.51 -3.23 29.01
N GLU A 77 -6.40 -2.28 28.87
CA GLU A 77 -7.33 -2.29 27.76
C GLU A 77 -6.67 -1.68 26.55
N VAL A 78 -6.71 -2.42 25.44
CA VAL A 78 -6.22 -1.93 24.17
C VAL A 78 -7.41 -1.52 23.35
N PRO A 79 -7.58 -0.25 23.06
CA PRO A 79 -8.78 0.20 22.35
C PRO A 79 -8.77 -0.27 20.89
N ALA A 80 -9.94 -0.28 20.32
CA ALA A 80 -10.07 -0.58 18.90
C ALA A 80 -9.36 0.50 18.10
N LYS A 81 -8.79 0.09 16.99
CA LYS A 81 -8.06 1.01 16.12
C LYS A 81 -8.46 0.78 14.69
N LYS A 82 -8.40 1.85 13.91
CA LYS A 82 -8.55 1.75 12.48
C LYS A 82 -7.16 1.80 11.87
N ILE A 83 -6.89 0.89 10.98
CA ILE A 83 -5.61 0.85 10.31
C ILE A 83 -5.81 0.90 8.81
N PRO A 84 -4.92 1.55 8.10
CA PRO A 84 -5.01 1.53 6.64
C PRO A 84 -4.73 0.12 6.11
N PHE A 85 -5.39 -0.23 5.07
CA PHE A 85 -5.25 -1.56 4.50
C PHE A 85 -5.31 -1.46 2.98
N PHE A 86 -4.38 -2.11 2.32
CA PHE A 86 -4.34 -2.16 0.87
C PHE A 86 -4.60 -3.58 0.41
N LYS A 87 -5.57 -3.75 -0.46
CA LYS A 87 -5.85 -5.04 -1.04
C LYS A 87 -5.51 -4.99 -2.53
N PRO A 88 -4.53 -5.73 -2.98
CA PRO A 88 -4.17 -5.70 -4.41
C PRO A 88 -5.23 -6.34 -5.26
N SER A 89 -5.34 -5.90 -6.49
CA SER A 89 -6.25 -6.52 -7.45
C SER A 89 -5.67 -7.82 -7.95
N LYS A 90 -6.51 -8.61 -8.57
CA LYS A 90 -6.04 -9.84 -9.17
C LYS A 90 -5.02 -9.54 -10.25
N GLU A 91 -5.28 -8.54 -11.06
CA GLU A 91 -4.37 -8.15 -12.13
C GLU A 91 -3.00 -7.77 -11.57
N LEU A 92 -2.98 -7.04 -10.45
CA LEU A 92 -1.72 -6.66 -9.86
C LEU A 92 -0.96 -7.87 -9.33
N LYS A 93 -1.65 -8.78 -8.68
CA LYS A 93 -1.02 -9.99 -8.20
C LYS A 93 -0.43 -10.79 -9.35
N ASP A 94 -1.18 -10.92 -10.41
CA ASP A 94 -0.73 -11.67 -11.57
C ASP A 94 0.46 -11.00 -12.21
N PHE A 95 0.42 -9.69 -12.30
CA PHE A 95 1.49 -8.94 -12.90
C PHE A 95 2.80 -9.10 -12.12
N VAL A 96 2.73 -9.03 -10.82
CA VAL A 96 3.90 -9.19 -9.97
C VAL A 96 4.46 -10.60 -10.11
N ASN A 97 3.61 -11.58 -10.15
CA ASN A 97 4.04 -12.95 -10.30
C ASN A 97 4.57 -13.23 -11.67
N SER A 98 4.02 -12.60 -12.70
CA SER A 98 4.49 -12.77 -14.03
C SER A 98 5.88 -12.19 -14.20
N GLY A 99 6.16 -11.09 -13.54
CA GLY A 99 7.49 -10.56 -13.54
C GLY A 99 8.49 -11.53 -12.93
N ALA A 100 8.08 -12.19 -11.86
CA ALA A 100 8.89 -13.17 -11.21
C ALA A 100 8.88 -14.45 -11.98
N ALA A 101 7.96 -14.62 -12.82
CA ALA A 101 7.77 -15.86 -13.53
C ALA A 101 8.87 -16.15 -14.50
N ALA A 102 9.70 -15.22 -14.73
CA ALA A 102 10.87 -15.55 -15.46
C ALA A 102 11.54 -16.72 -14.80
N ASP A 103 11.32 -16.85 -13.53
CA ASP A 103 11.84 -17.95 -12.79
C ASP A 103 10.91 -19.10 -12.73
N GLY A 104 9.80 -18.96 -13.29
CA GLY A 104 8.97 -20.07 -13.52
C GLY A 104 8.13 -20.52 -12.40
N ALA A 105 8.39 -21.63 -12.03
CA ALA A 105 7.50 -22.43 -11.30
C ALA A 105 6.99 -21.88 -10.03
N SER A 106 7.70 -21.04 -9.47
CA SER A 106 7.30 -20.62 -8.15
C SER A 106 5.98 -19.97 -8.12
N ALA A 107 5.61 -19.44 -9.22
CA ALA A 107 4.39 -18.70 -9.23
C ALA A 107 3.19 -19.51 -8.89
N SER A 108 3.23 -20.74 -9.21
CA SER A 108 2.04 -21.53 -9.04
C SER A 108 1.67 -21.69 -7.59
N GLY A 109 2.64 -21.79 -6.76
CA GLY A 109 2.32 -21.97 -5.38
C GLY A 109 1.69 -20.77 -4.77
N ASP A 110 2.06 -19.64 -5.26
CA ASP A 110 1.58 -18.44 -4.64
C ASP A 110 0.17 -18.13 -4.96
N ALA A 111 -0.31 -18.62 -6.02
CA ALA A 111 -1.65 -18.31 -6.39
C ALA A 111 -2.62 -18.66 -5.32
N LYS A 112 -2.32 -19.61 -4.53
CA LYS A 112 -3.24 -20.03 -3.54
C LYS A 112 -3.38 -19.10 -2.41
N HIS A 113 -2.42 -18.29 -2.21
CA HIS A 113 -2.45 -17.44 -1.06
C HIS A 113 -3.14 -16.16 -1.25
N SER A 114 -3.68 -15.96 -2.34
CA SER A 114 -4.33 -14.70 -2.63
C SER A 114 -5.56 -14.41 -1.87
#